data_d5d0d81aa0b53d950af8cbebdaeacdf5
#
_entry.id   d5d0d81aa0b53d950af8cbebdaeacdf5
#
_cell.length_a   1.000
_cell.length_b   1.000
_cell.length_c   1.000
_cell.angle_alpha   90.00
_cell.angle_beta   90.00
_cell.angle_gamma   90.00
#
_symmetry.space_group_name_H-M   'P 1'
#
loop_
_entity.id
_entity.type
_entity.pdbx_description
1 polymer ?
#
loop_
_entity_poly.entity_id
_entity_poly.type
_entity_poly.pdbx_seq_one_letter_code
_entity_poly.pdbx_strand_id
1 'polypeptide(L)'
;MRPEQPARGPRPTFSRAQLTEAAIRVADAEGLAAISMRRLATEIGAGTMSLYRYVSGKDDVIELMIDAVVADYLPPDLVLSGDWRADLRALAGRVREVILRHPWIAPLSGTRQQASPNRVRMLDTALRMVDGLGLSFNEMLTVIGTVFAYVNGFVESELAEAEALRRTGLDLMEWMTLQVPYLQSVVASGRYPMVVRMLTEGGQDYVDVGDRFAYGLDRLLDGIAARLPQAGD
;
A
#
# COMPACT_ATOMS: atom_id res chain seq x y z
N MET A 1 6.37 -11.96 -17.71
CA MET A 1 4.97 -11.93 -18.20
C MET A 1 4.93 -12.48 -19.62
N ARG A 2 4.14 -13.53 -19.88
CA ARG A 2 4.09 -14.19 -21.20
C ARG A 2 3.13 -13.41 -22.12
N PRO A 3 3.49 -13.07 -23.37
CA PRO A 3 2.57 -12.41 -24.28
C PRO A 3 1.34 -13.27 -24.58
N GLU A 4 0.19 -12.63 -24.76
CA GLU A 4 -1.06 -13.28 -25.12
C GLU A 4 -0.92 -13.92 -26.53
N GLN A 5 -1.08 -15.24 -26.65
CA GLN A 5 -1.09 -15.90 -27.96
C GLN A 5 -2.47 -15.79 -28.59
N PRO A 6 -2.59 -15.43 -29.87
CA PRO A 6 -3.88 -15.39 -30.56
C PRO A 6 -4.48 -16.80 -30.63
N ALA A 7 -5.71 -16.96 -30.11
CA ALA A 7 -6.41 -18.22 -30.01
C ALA A 7 -6.89 -18.72 -31.40
N ARG A 8 -6.39 -19.87 -31.84
CA ARG A 8 -7.05 -20.73 -32.85
C ARG A 8 -7.99 -21.70 -32.09
N GLY A 9 -9.27 -21.36 -31.97
CA GLY A 9 -10.26 -22.20 -31.31
C GLY A 9 -11.60 -21.46 -31.03
N PRO A 10 -12.61 -22.10 -30.43
CA PRO A 10 -13.86 -21.43 -30.02
C PRO A 10 -13.54 -20.16 -29.23
N ARG A 11 -14.37 -19.11 -29.41
CA ARG A 11 -14.17 -17.81 -28.74
C ARG A 11 -13.87 -18.04 -27.24
N PRO A 12 -12.83 -17.40 -26.68
CA PRO A 12 -12.51 -17.52 -25.26
C PRO A 12 -13.75 -17.13 -24.46
N THR A 13 -14.10 -17.93 -23.46
CA THR A 13 -15.26 -17.69 -22.60
C THR A 13 -15.03 -16.48 -21.67
N PHE A 14 -13.78 -16.10 -21.45
CA PHE A 14 -13.33 -14.96 -20.65
C PHE A 14 -11.96 -14.46 -21.11
N SER A 15 -11.55 -13.26 -20.69
CA SER A 15 -10.24 -12.67 -20.97
C SER A 15 -9.32 -12.78 -19.74
N ARG A 16 -8.00 -12.50 -19.93
CA ARG A 16 -7.04 -12.37 -18.83
C ARG A 16 -7.45 -11.23 -17.88
N ALA A 17 -7.97 -10.11 -18.40
CA ALA A 17 -8.47 -9.01 -17.59
C ALA A 17 -9.63 -9.45 -16.69
N GLN A 18 -10.62 -10.17 -17.24
CA GLN A 18 -11.74 -10.70 -16.45
C GLN A 18 -11.29 -11.70 -15.37
N LEU A 19 -10.27 -12.51 -15.66
CA LEU A 19 -9.67 -13.40 -14.65
C LEU A 19 -9.00 -12.59 -13.53
N THR A 20 -8.27 -11.55 -13.88
CA THR A 20 -7.59 -10.65 -12.93
C THR A 20 -8.60 -9.93 -12.04
N GLU A 21 -9.65 -9.34 -12.62
CA GLU A 21 -10.72 -8.67 -11.89
C GLU A 21 -11.46 -9.62 -10.93
N ALA A 22 -11.76 -10.84 -11.39
CA ALA A 22 -12.37 -11.86 -10.55
C ALA A 22 -11.46 -12.24 -9.37
N ALA A 23 -10.15 -12.38 -9.63
CA ALA A 23 -9.18 -12.68 -8.58
C ALA A 23 -9.06 -11.55 -7.56
N ILE A 24 -9.05 -10.29 -7.99
CA ILE A 24 -9.06 -9.12 -7.11
C ILE A 24 -10.31 -9.15 -6.22
N ARG A 25 -11.51 -9.33 -6.81
CA ARG A 25 -12.75 -9.43 -6.00
C ARG A 25 -12.69 -10.54 -4.95
N VAL A 26 -12.18 -11.72 -5.31
CA VAL A 26 -12.01 -12.83 -4.35
C VAL A 26 -11.04 -12.45 -3.25
N ALA A 27 -9.92 -11.82 -3.58
CA ALA A 27 -8.93 -11.42 -2.59
C ALA A 27 -9.44 -10.30 -1.67
N ASP A 28 -10.22 -9.35 -2.20
CA ASP A 28 -10.85 -8.28 -1.41
C ASP A 28 -11.89 -8.83 -0.42
N ALA A 29 -12.64 -9.85 -0.82
CA ALA A 29 -13.70 -10.44 0.01
C ALA A 29 -13.18 -11.49 1.00
N GLU A 30 -12.23 -12.33 0.59
CA GLU A 30 -11.84 -13.55 1.30
C GLU A 30 -10.34 -13.57 1.68
N GLY A 31 -9.58 -12.56 1.28
CA GLY A 31 -8.13 -12.47 1.47
C GLY A 31 -7.31 -13.26 0.42
N LEU A 32 -6.01 -12.98 0.39
CA LEU A 32 -5.07 -13.57 -0.58
C LEU A 32 -4.97 -15.11 -0.47
N ALA A 33 -5.19 -15.65 0.72
CA ALA A 33 -5.13 -17.09 0.97
C ALA A 33 -6.22 -17.86 0.21
N ALA A 34 -7.36 -17.23 -0.06
CA ALA A 34 -8.48 -17.83 -0.82
C ALA A 34 -8.17 -18.02 -2.31
N ILE A 35 -7.17 -17.32 -2.85
CA ILE A 35 -6.79 -17.41 -4.26
C ILE A 35 -6.26 -18.82 -4.56
N SER A 36 -7.01 -19.54 -5.38
CA SER A 36 -6.64 -20.83 -5.95
C SER A 36 -7.26 -20.99 -7.34
N MET A 37 -6.62 -21.78 -8.21
CA MET A 37 -7.13 -22.00 -9.57
C MET A 37 -8.57 -22.56 -9.57
N ARG A 38 -8.90 -23.40 -8.58
CA ARG A 38 -10.26 -23.93 -8.41
C ARG A 38 -11.26 -22.86 -7.98
N ARG A 39 -10.92 -22.02 -6.98
CA ARG A 39 -11.80 -20.94 -6.51
C ARG A 39 -12.07 -19.93 -7.63
N LEU A 40 -11.03 -19.55 -8.39
CA LEU A 40 -11.16 -18.65 -9.53
C LEU A 40 -11.99 -19.23 -10.67
N ALA A 41 -11.82 -20.53 -10.97
CA ALA A 41 -12.64 -21.23 -11.96
C ALA A 41 -14.13 -21.17 -11.58
N THR A 42 -14.45 -21.38 -10.32
CA THR A 42 -15.82 -21.25 -9.79
C THR A 42 -16.34 -19.81 -9.93
N GLU A 43 -15.51 -18.82 -9.58
CA GLU A 43 -15.88 -17.39 -9.63
C GLU A 43 -16.27 -16.93 -11.03
N ILE A 44 -15.53 -17.39 -12.06
CA ILE A 44 -15.77 -16.99 -13.45
C ILE A 44 -16.67 -17.95 -14.23
N GLY A 45 -17.18 -19.01 -13.59
CA GLY A 45 -18.04 -20.01 -14.23
C GLY A 45 -17.33 -20.85 -15.31
N ALA A 46 -16.03 -21.14 -15.12
CA ALA A 46 -15.21 -21.85 -16.09
C ALA A 46 -14.60 -23.15 -15.52
N GLY A 47 -14.14 -24.02 -16.39
CA GLY A 47 -13.34 -25.17 -15.95
C GLY A 47 -11.93 -24.76 -15.57
N THR A 48 -11.36 -25.35 -14.50
CA THR A 48 -10.00 -25.03 -14.01
C THR A 48 -8.95 -25.15 -15.12
N MET A 49 -9.04 -26.15 -16.00
CA MET A 49 -8.11 -26.34 -17.10
C MET A 49 -8.13 -25.20 -18.13
N SER A 50 -9.26 -24.47 -18.23
CA SER A 50 -9.35 -23.34 -19.16
C SER A 50 -8.57 -22.12 -18.68
N LEU A 51 -8.33 -21.98 -17.37
CA LEU A 51 -7.52 -20.88 -16.81
C LEU A 51 -6.04 -21.03 -17.18
N TYR A 52 -5.54 -22.26 -17.26
CA TYR A 52 -4.14 -22.52 -17.59
C TYR A 52 -3.73 -22.13 -19.02
N ARG A 53 -4.71 -21.73 -19.86
CA ARG A 53 -4.41 -21.10 -21.16
C ARG A 53 -3.97 -19.64 -21.03
N TYR A 54 -4.30 -18.99 -19.92
CA TYR A 54 -4.05 -17.56 -19.69
C TYR A 54 -2.91 -17.32 -18.70
N VAL A 55 -2.73 -18.22 -17.74
CA VAL A 55 -1.76 -18.11 -16.64
C VAL A 55 -1.14 -19.49 -16.39
N SER A 56 0.11 -19.53 -15.92
CA SER A 56 0.81 -20.78 -15.58
C SER A 56 0.43 -21.31 -14.19
N GLY A 57 -0.14 -20.47 -13.33
CA GLY A 57 -0.55 -20.85 -11.99
C GLY A 57 -0.99 -19.68 -11.13
N LYS A 58 -1.12 -19.94 -9.83
CA LYS A 58 -1.53 -18.97 -8.82
C LYS A 58 -0.61 -17.74 -8.80
N ASP A 59 0.70 -17.95 -8.88
CA ASP A 59 1.68 -16.88 -8.79
C ASP A 59 1.56 -15.89 -9.96
N ASP A 60 1.32 -16.39 -11.18
CA ASP A 60 1.03 -15.54 -12.35
C ASP A 60 -0.24 -14.71 -12.15
N VAL A 61 -1.27 -15.30 -11.53
CA VAL A 61 -2.51 -14.58 -11.21
C VAL A 61 -2.21 -13.45 -10.21
N ILE A 62 -1.45 -13.73 -9.15
CA ILE A 62 -1.09 -12.73 -8.14
C ILE A 62 -0.29 -11.59 -8.78
N GLU A 63 0.66 -11.89 -9.68
CA GLU A 63 1.40 -10.86 -10.41
C GLU A 63 0.49 -9.97 -11.27
N LEU A 64 -0.50 -10.57 -11.94
CA LEU A 64 -1.51 -9.81 -12.71
C LEU A 64 -2.38 -8.93 -11.81
N MET A 65 -2.80 -9.46 -10.65
CA MET A 65 -3.58 -8.70 -9.67
C MET A 65 -2.80 -7.49 -9.17
N ILE A 66 -1.53 -7.68 -8.81
CA ILE A 66 -0.68 -6.60 -8.31
C ILE A 66 -0.49 -5.54 -9.41
N ASP A 67 -0.18 -5.95 -10.65
CA ASP A 67 -0.02 -4.99 -11.76
C ASP A 67 -1.28 -4.18 -12.01
N ALA A 68 -2.45 -4.83 -11.95
CA ALA A 68 -3.75 -4.17 -12.11
C ALA A 68 -4.02 -3.15 -11.00
N VAL A 69 -3.74 -3.50 -9.73
CA VAL A 69 -3.94 -2.58 -8.60
C VAL A 69 -2.92 -1.43 -8.60
N VAL A 70 -1.67 -1.68 -9.03
CA VAL A 70 -0.66 -0.61 -9.20
C VAL A 70 -1.08 0.41 -10.25
N ALA A 71 -1.88 0.02 -11.26
CA ALA A 71 -2.42 0.99 -12.22
C ALA A 71 -3.24 2.10 -11.54
N ASP A 72 -3.92 1.78 -10.44
CA ASP A 72 -4.75 2.72 -9.67
C ASP A 72 -3.93 3.74 -8.85
N TYR A 73 -2.62 3.54 -8.68
CA TYR A 73 -1.76 4.52 -8.02
C TYR A 73 -1.62 5.80 -8.85
N LEU A 74 -1.76 5.69 -10.17
CA LEU A 74 -1.60 6.80 -11.10
C LEU A 74 -2.87 6.94 -11.95
N PRO A 75 -3.66 8.00 -11.80
CA PRO A 75 -4.77 8.28 -12.71
C PRO A 75 -4.33 8.29 -14.17
N PRO A 76 -5.19 7.89 -15.11
CA PRO A 76 -4.84 7.86 -16.54
C PRO A 76 -4.44 9.24 -17.10
N ASP A 77 -5.02 10.29 -16.54
CA ASP A 77 -4.89 11.70 -16.91
C ASP A 77 -3.96 12.47 -15.95
N LEU A 78 -3.08 11.78 -15.23
CA LEU A 78 -2.15 12.40 -14.29
C LEU A 78 -1.25 13.41 -15.01
N VAL A 79 -1.33 14.67 -14.58
CA VAL A 79 -0.41 15.74 -14.93
C VAL A 79 0.38 16.09 -13.68
N LEU A 80 1.71 16.05 -13.78
CA LEU A 80 2.59 16.48 -12.69
C LEU A 80 2.49 18.00 -12.52
N SER A 81 2.42 18.44 -11.27
CA SER A 81 2.28 19.87 -10.95
C SER A 81 3.58 20.67 -11.17
N GLY A 82 4.73 19.99 -11.20
CA GLY A 82 6.05 20.59 -11.15
C GLY A 82 6.55 20.91 -9.75
N ASP A 83 5.71 20.74 -8.73
CA ASP A 83 6.11 20.74 -7.32
C ASP A 83 6.28 19.29 -6.85
N TRP A 84 7.51 18.85 -6.73
CA TRP A 84 7.87 17.50 -6.33
C TRP A 84 7.25 17.07 -4.99
N ARG A 85 7.09 18.02 -4.05
CA ARG A 85 6.50 17.74 -2.73
C ARG A 85 5.01 17.49 -2.84
N ALA A 86 4.31 18.33 -3.62
CA ALA A 86 2.89 18.18 -3.89
C ALA A 86 2.63 16.87 -4.65
N ASP A 87 3.45 16.56 -5.65
CA ASP A 87 3.32 15.35 -6.48
C ASP A 87 3.57 14.08 -5.65
N LEU A 88 4.65 14.03 -4.83
CA LEU A 88 4.92 12.89 -3.94
C LEU A 88 3.86 12.75 -2.84
N ARG A 89 3.34 13.86 -2.30
CA ARG A 89 2.25 13.83 -1.31
C ARG A 89 0.98 13.24 -1.92
N ALA A 90 0.61 13.67 -3.12
CA ALA A 90 -0.54 13.15 -3.85
C ALA A 90 -0.39 11.66 -4.15
N LEU A 91 0.78 11.24 -4.62
CA LEU A 91 1.10 9.83 -4.87
C LEU A 91 1.00 9.01 -3.58
N ALA A 92 1.62 9.46 -2.49
CA ALA A 92 1.59 8.78 -1.19
C ALA A 92 0.16 8.58 -0.67
N GLY A 93 -0.67 9.62 -0.74
CA GLY A 93 -2.09 9.56 -0.38
C GLY A 93 -2.85 8.56 -1.23
N ARG A 94 -2.63 8.57 -2.55
CA ARG A 94 -3.27 7.64 -3.48
C ARG A 94 -2.86 6.19 -3.23
N VAL A 95 -1.57 5.94 -3.02
CA VAL A 95 -1.05 4.60 -2.68
C VAL A 95 -1.70 4.08 -1.39
N ARG A 96 -1.78 4.92 -0.33
CA ARG A 96 -2.48 4.58 0.91
C ARG A 96 -3.94 4.19 0.66
N GLU A 97 -4.70 5.01 -0.08
CA GLU A 97 -6.11 4.74 -0.41
C GLU A 97 -6.29 3.39 -1.12
N VAL A 98 -5.43 3.11 -2.10
CA VAL A 98 -5.51 1.87 -2.90
C VAL A 98 -5.14 0.65 -2.05
N ILE A 99 -4.12 0.74 -1.20
CA ILE A 99 -3.76 -0.38 -0.31
C ILE A 99 -4.87 -0.63 0.73
N LEU A 100 -5.49 0.41 1.26
CA LEU A 100 -6.64 0.25 2.19
C LEU A 100 -7.86 -0.37 1.50
N ARG A 101 -8.06 -0.10 0.20
CA ARG A 101 -9.11 -0.73 -0.61
C ARG A 101 -8.80 -2.20 -0.92
N HIS A 102 -7.52 -2.54 -1.07
CA HIS A 102 -7.02 -3.87 -1.41
C HIS A 102 -6.01 -4.37 -0.37
N PRO A 103 -6.44 -4.67 0.88
CA PRO A 103 -5.53 -4.95 2.00
C PRO A 103 -4.56 -6.11 1.76
N TRP A 104 -4.94 -7.04 0.89
CA TRP A 104 -4.12 -8.20 0.54
C TRP A 104 -2.80 -7.85 -0.16
N ILE A 105 -2.66 -6.62 -0.70
CA ILE A 105 -1.42 -6.19 -1.37
C ILE A 105 -0.35 -5.73 -0.37
N ALA A 106 -0.72 -5.28 0.83
CA ALA A 106 0.21 -4.74 1.82
C ALA A 106 1.40 -5.69 2.12
N PRO A 107 1.20 -6.99 2.44
CA PRO A 107 2.31 -7.90 2.71
C PRO A 107 3.17 -8.21 1.48
N LEU A 108 2.71 -7.88 0.28
CA LEU A 108 3.44 -8.11 -0.97
C LEU A 108 4.30 -6.90 -1.37
N SER A 109 4.04 -5.72 -0.81
CA SER A 109 4.69 -4.46 -1.21
C SER A 109 6.20 -4.43 -0.97
N GLY A 110 6.70 -5.17 0.02
CA GLY A 110 8.13 -5.28 0.35
C GLY A 110 8.88 -6.42 -0.35
N THR A 111 8.21 -7.23 -1.17
CA THR A 111 8.83 -8.39 -1.82
C THR A 111 9.52 -8.02 -3.14
N ARG A 112 10.43 -8.90 -3.61
CA ARG A 112 10.99 -8.76 -4.97
C ARG A 112 9.87 -9.02 -5.98
N GLN A 113 9.46 -7.97 -6.66
CA GLN A 113 8.38 -8.00 -7.62
C GLN A 113 8.93 -8.08 -9.06
N GLN A 114 8.23 -8.79 -9.93
CA GLN A 114 8.58 -8.83 -11.35
C GLN A 114 8.28 -7.47 -12.02
N ALA A 115 9.08 -7.09 -13.00
CA ALA A 115 8.77 -5.93 -13.82
C ALA A 115 7.48 -6.18 -14.61
N SER A 116 6.56 -5.21 -14.57
CA SER A 116 5.27 -5.27 -15.25
C SER A 116 4.91 -3.88 -15.79
N PRO A 117 3.99 -3.75 -16.75
CA PRO A 117 3.72 -2.48 -17.42
C PRO A 117 3.36 -1.34 -16.48
N ASN A 118 2.46 -1.58 -15.53
CA ASN A 118 2.01 -0.53 -14.61
C ASN A 118 3.06 -0.19 -13.55
N ARG A 119 3.86 -1.18 -13.12
CA ARG A 119 5.00 -0.93 -12.22
C ARG A 119 6.08 -0.09 -12.88
N VAL A 120 6.41 -0.37 -14.15
CA VAL A 120 7.36 0.43 -14.91
C VAL A 120 6.84 1.85 -15.10
N ARG A 121 5.55 2.00 -15.46
CA ARG A 121 4.89 3.31 -15.56
C ARG A 121 4.94 4.06 -14.22
N MET A 122 4.65 3.40 -13.12
CA MET A 122 4.69 3.99 -11.78
C MET A 122 6.11 4.46 -11.43
N LEU A 123 7.13 3.63 -11.67
CA LEU A 123 8.52 3.99 -11.42
C LEU A 123 8.98 5.17 -12.26
N ASP A 124 8.69 5.16 -13.58
CA ASP A 124 9.00 6.28 -14.49
C ASP A 124 8.36 7.58 -14.00
N THR A 125 7.08 7.52 -13.66
CA THR A 125 6.35 8.69 -13.17
C THR A 125 6.91 9.21 -11.85
N ALA A 126 7.23 8.32 -10.90
CA ALA A 126 7.82 8.72 -9.62
C ALA A 126 9.23 9.33 -9.78
N LEU A 127 10.04 8.79 -10.69
CA LEU A 127 11.34 9.38 -11.04
C LEU A 127 11.18 10.80 -11.62
N ARG A 128 10.20 11.00 -12.50
CA ARG A 128 9.91 12.32 -13.09
C ARG A 128 9.45 13.34 -12.04
N MET A 129 8.81 12.91 -10.94
CA MET A 129 8.42 13.82 -9.84
C MET A 129 9.65 14.43 -9.15
N VAL A 130 10.77 13.72 -9.11
CA VAL A 130 12.00 14.15 -8.43
C VAL A 130 13.12 14.49 -9.40
N ASP A 131 12.84 14.49 -10.70
CA ASP A 131 13.78 14.92 -11.74
C ASP A 131 14.07 16.43 -11.62
N GLY A 132 15.29 16.83 -11.94
CA GLY A 132 15.70 18.24 -11.83
C GLY A 132 16.06 18.71 -10.44
N LEU A 133 16.00 17.86 -9.39
CA LEU A 133 16.42 18.19 -8.03
C LEU A 133 17.93 18.10 -7.79
N GLY A 134 18.72 17.84 -8.81
CA GLY A 134 20.17 17.66 -8.69
C GLY A 134 20.59 16.31 -8.07
N LEU A 135 19.66 15.36 -7.98
CA LEU A 135 19.89 14.02 -7.44
C LEU A 135 20.39 13.06 -8.51
N SER A 136 21.30 12.16 -8.12
CA SER A 136 21.62 10.97 -8.93
C SER A 136 20.42 10.00 -8.96
N PHE A 137 20.38 9.09 -9.94
CA PHE A 137 19.33 8.07 -10.00
C PHE A 137 19.22 7.21 -8.75
N ASN A 138 20.34 6.89 -8.09
CA ASN A 138 20.33 6.14 -6.84
C ASN A 138 19.69 6.94 -5.69
N GLU A 139 19.94 8.24 -5.63
CA GLU A 139 19.32 9.12 -4.63
C GLU A 139 17.83 9.29 -4.93
N MET A 140 17.43 9.48 -6.21
CA MET A 140 16.03 9.52 -6.61
C MET A 140 15.28 8.24 -6.19
N LEU A 141 15.85 7.06 -6.46
CA LEU A 141 15.28 5.78 -6.04
C LEU A 141 15.19 5.67 -4.52
N THR A 142 16.18 6.21 -3.80
CA THR A 142 16.18 6.23 -2.33
C THR A 142 15.08 7.12 -1.78
N VAL A 143 14.89 8.31 -2.35
CA VAL A 143 13.80 9.23 -1.99
C VAL A 143 12.43 8.56 -2.20
N ILE A 144 12.21 8.02 -3.39
CA ILE A 144 10.97 7.32 -3.74
C ILE A 144 10.75 6.14 -2.79
N GLY A 145 11.77 5.30 -2.60
CA GLY A 145 11.71 4.14 -1.71
C GLY A 145 11.40 4.52 -0.25
N THR A 146 11.94 5.65 0.23
CA THR A 146 11.69 6.15 1.58
C THR A 146 10.22 6.58 1.75
N VAL A 147 9.64 7.27 0.77
CA VAL A 147 8.22 7.64 0.78
C VAL A 147 7.34 6.38 0.77
N PHE A 148 7.63 5.40 -0.09
CA PHE A 148 6.87 4.14 -0.12
C PHE A 148 7.02 3.33 1.17
N ALA A 149 8.20 3.30 1.78
CA ALA A 149 8.41 2.63 3.07
C ALA A 149 7.57 3.29 4.18
N TYR A 150 7.49 4.63 4.19
CA TYR A 150 6.61 5.36 5.11
C TYR A 150 5.15 4.97 4.90
N VAL A 151 4.65 5.03 3.66
CA VAL A 151 3.25 4.69 3.34
C VAL A 151 2.93 3.27 3.76
N ASN A 152 3.76 2.30 3.38
CA ASN A 152 3.53 0.89 3.70
C ASN A 152 3.48 0.64 5.21
N GLY A 153 4.47 1.14 5.98
CA GLY A 153 4.48 0.97 7.43
C GLY A 153 3.31 1.64 8.13
N PHE A 154 2.86 2.80 7.62
CA PHE A 154 1.69 3.47 8.16
C PHE A 154 0.41 2.68 7.88
N VAL A 155 0.21 2.23 6.65
CA VAL A 155 -0.97 1.44 6.25
C VAL A 155 -1.00 0.09 6.97
N GLU A 156 0.14 -0.58 7.16
CA GLU A 156 0.21 -1.81 7.96
C GLU A 156 -0.32 -1.59 9.39
N SER A 157 0.01 -0.44 10.01
CA SER A 157 -0.52 -0.09 11.33
C SER A 157 -2.04 0.14 11.32
N GLU A 158 -2.57 0.80 10.27
CA GLU A 158 -4.01 1.01 10.11
C GLU A 158 -4.76 -0.32 9.94
N LEU A 159 -4.22 -1.20 9.09
CA LEU A 159 -4.81 -2.52 8.86
C LEU A 159 -4.76 -3.41 10.10
N ALA A 160 -3.67 -3.32 10.89
CA ALA A 160 -3.54 -4.04 12.15
C ALA A 160 -4.57 -3.58 13.18
N GLU A 161 -4.83 -2.26 13.27
CA GLU A 161 -5.86 -1.69 14.16
C GLU A 161 -7.26 -2.13 13.72
N ALA A 162 -7.56 -2.05 12.42
CA ALA A 162 -8.84 -2.53 11.88
C ALA A 162 -9.06 -4.03 12.14
N GLU A 163 -8.01 -4.84 12.08
CA GLU A 163 -8.08 -6.26 12.39
C GLU A 163 -8.25 -6.50 13.89
N ALA A 164 -7.58 -5.71 14.74
CA ALA A 164 -7.76 -5.77 16.20
C ALA A 164 -9.20 -5.46 16.59
N LEU A 165 -9.80 -4.41 16.00
CA LEU A 165 -11.22 -4.07 16.20
C LEU A 165 -12.15 -5.21 15.77
N ARG A 166 -11.93 -5.80 14.57
CA ARG A 166 -12.75 -6.95 14.11
C ARG A 166 -12.68 -8.14 15.06
N ARG A 167 -11.48 -8.44 15.58
CA ARG A 167 -11.24 -9.60 16.44
C ARG A 167 -11.77 -9.42 17.86
N THR A 168 -11.63 -8.22 18.42
CA THR A 168 -11.93 -7.94 19.82
C THR A 168 -13.29 -7.29 20.04
N GLY A 169 -13.82 -6.63 19.01
CA GLY A 169 -14.99 -5.76 19.10
C GLY A 169 -14.74 -4.45 19.86
N LEU A 170 -13.47 -4.17 20.25
CA LEU A 170 -13.08 -2.99 21.01
C LEU A 170 -12.35 -2.02 20.09
N ASP A 171 -12.81 -0.76 20.09
CA ASP A 171 -12.02 0.30 19.48
C ASP A 171 -10.78 0.65 20.34
N LEU A 172 -9.91 1.49 19.79
CA LEU A 172 -8.66 1.86 20.46
C LEU A 172 -8.91 2.51 21.83
N MET A 173 -9.95 3.35 21.95
CA MET A 173 -10.27 4.04 23.22
C MET A 173 -10.82 3.07 24.25
N GLU A 174 -11.68 2.16 23.84
CA GLU A 174 -12.20 1.08 24.70
C GLU A 174 -11.07 0.17 25.16
N TRP A 175 -10.18 -0.23 24.25
CA TRP A 175 -9.00 -1.04 24.59
C TRP A 175 -8.06 -0.29 25.55
N MET A 176 -7.78 0.99 25.32
CA MET A 176 -6.97 1.81 26.24
C MET A 176 -7.59 1.90 27.62
N THR A 177 -8.93 2.01 27.71
CA THR A 177 -9.65 2.03 28.98
C THR A 177 -9.39 0.76 29.80
N LEU A 178 -9.32 -0.40 29.16
CA LEU A 178 -8.98 -1.65 29.84
C LEU A 178 -7.55 -1.69 30.40
N GLN A 179 -6.64 -0.83 29.87
CA GLN A 179 -5.27 -0.74 30.36
C GLN A 179 -5.12 0.18 31.58
N VAL A 180 -6.15 0.96 31.94
CA VAL A 180 -6.09 1.95 33.04
C VAL A 180 -5.58 1.36 34.36
N PRO A 181 -6.05 0.19 34.87
CA PRO A 181 -5.54 -0.36 36.09
C PRO A 181 -4.03 -0.64 36.09
N TYR A 182 -3.54 -1.16 34.96
CA TYR A 182 -2.11 -1.39 34.78
C TYR A 182 -1.33 -0.06 34.71
N LEU A 183 -1.80 0.92 33.95
CA LEU A 183 -1.19 2.24 33.84
C LEU A 183 -1.13 2.97 35.17
N GLN A 184 -2.16 2.82 36.03
CA GLN A 184 -2.13 3.35 37.42
C GLN A 184 -0.99 2.72 38.22
N SER A 185 -0.74 1.42 38.09
CA SER A 185 0.40 0.76 38.74
C SER A 185 1.75 1.26 38.22
N VAL A 186 1.84 1.56 36.92
CA VAL A 186 3.03 2.16 36.30
C VAL A 186 3.30 3.55 36.88
N VAL A 187 2.25 4.38 36.99
CA VAL A 187 2.34 5.72 37.60
C VAL A 187 2.84 5.60 39.04
N ALA A 188 2.21 4.73 39.86
CA ALA A 188 2.56 4.52 41.26
C ALA A 188 4.01 4.02 41.45
N SER A 189 4.57 3.29 40.48
CA SER A 189 5.93 2.77 40.56
C SER A 189 7.02 3.85 40.47
N GLY A 190 6.73 4.98 39.88
CA GLY A 190 7.69 6.06 39.58
C GLY A 190 8.84 5.70 38.64
N ARG A 191 8.85 4.47 38.09
CA ARG A 191 9.96 3.95 37.27
C ARG A 191 10.05 4.56 35.87
N TYR A 192 8.95 5.13 35.37
CA TYR A 192 8.83 5.58 33.97
C TYR A 192 8.39 7.05 33.89
N PRO A 193 9.26 8.00 34.28
CA PRO A 193 8.85 9.39 34.45
C PRO A 193 8.27 10.05 33.20
N MET A 194 8.74 9.70 32.01
CA MET A 194 8.19 10.23 30.75
C MET A 194 6.79 9.66 30.44
N VAL A 195 6.55 8.38 30.77
CA VAL A 195 5.22 7.78 30.62
C VAL A 195 4.25 8.39 31.62
N VAL A 196 4.67 8.57 32.87
CA VAL A 196 3.86 9.27 33.90
C VAL A 196 3.51 10.67 33.42
N ARG A 197 4.50 11.44 32.96
CA ARG A 197 4.29 12.78 32.43
C ARG A 197 3.33 12.79 31.24
N MET A 198 3.49 11.88 30.28
CA MET A 198 2.58 11.72 29.15
C MET A 198 1.14 11.47 29.59
N LEU A 199 0.93 10.59 30.59
CA LEU A 199 -0.39 10.25 31.11
C LEU A 199 -1.05 11.39 31.91
N THR A 200 -0.24 12.26 32.53
CA THR A 200 -0.74 13.35 33.39
C THR A 200 -0.84 14.70 32.66
N GLU A 201 0.02 14.97 31.71
CA GLU A 201 0.13 16.22 30.96
C GLU A 201 -0.31 16.07 29.49
N GLY A 202 -0.34 14.82 28.95
CA GLY A 202 -0.74 14.53 27.58
C GLY A 202 -2.21 14.88 27.37
N GLY A 203 -2.50 15.60 26.31
CA GLY A 203 -3.87 15.89 25.89
C GLY A 203 -4.60 14.60 25.47
N GLN A 204 -5.91 14.58 25.68
CA GLN A 204 -6.78 13.49 25.20
C GLN A 204 -7.20 13.69 23.74
N ASP A 205 -6.62 14.66 23.04
CA ASP A 205 -6.95 14.94 21.65
C ASP A 205 -6.40 13.81 20.76
N TYR A 206 -7.30 12.90 20.42
CA TYR A 206 -7.01 11.86 19.44
C TYR A 206 -6.88 12.53 18.07
N VAL A 207 -5.66 12.61 17.56
CA VAL A 207 -5.40 13.14 16.21
C VAL A 207 -5.91 12.13 15.19
N ASP A 208 -6.74 12.58 14.26
CA ASP A 208 -7.26 11.77 13.16
C ASP A 208 -6.14 11.02 12.44
N VAL A 209 -6.44 9.83 11.98
CA VAL A 209 -5.47 8.95 11.31
C VAL A 209 -4.92 9.58 10.04
N GLY A 210 -5.77 10.30 9.28
CA GLY A 210 -5.36 11.03 8.08
C GLY A 210 -4.41 12.19 8.42
N ASP A 211 -4.69 12.92 9.48
CA ASP A 211 -3.83 14.02 9.95
C ASP A 211 -2.47 13.49 10.45
N ARG A 212 -2.46 12.36 11.13
CA ARG A 212 -1.21 11.67 11.54
C ARG A 212 -0.39 11.24 10.34
N PHE A 213 -1.03 10.68 9.32
CA PHE A 213 -0.39 10.31 8.06
C PHE A 213 0.21 11.54 7.37
N ALA A 214 -0.56 12.60 7.21
CA ALA A 214 -0.12 13.84 6.58
C ALA A 214 1.04 14.47 7.36
N TYR A 215 0.91 14.55 8.68
CA TYR A 215 1.95 15.12 9.56
C TYR A 215 3.29 14.38 9.40
N GLY A 216 3.29 13.04 9.46
CA GLY A 216 4.52 12.27 9.33
C GLY A 216 5.13 12.35 7.93
N LEU A 217 4.28 12.32 6.89
CA LEU A 217 4.73 12.48 5.51
C LEU A 217 5.37 13.86 5.29
N ASP A 218 4.79 14.93 5.84
CA ASP A 218 5.35 16.26 5.72
C ASP A 218 6.74 16.37 6.37
N ARG A 219 6.94 15.77 7.55
CA ARG A 219 8.27 15.73 8.21
C ARG A 219 9.29 14.94 7.39
N LEU A 220 8.85 13.86 6.75
CA LEU A 220 9.70 13.10 5.84
C LEU A 220 10.13 13.97 4.64
N LEU A 221 9.17 14.63 3.99
CA LEU A 221 9.43 15.50 2.84
C LEU A 221 10.27 16.74 3.23
N ASP A 222 10.08 17.30 4.43
CA ASP A 222 10.92 18.37 4.98
C ASP A 222 12.38 17.90 5.15
N GLY A 223 12.57 16.68 5.67
CA GLY A 223 13.89 16.09 5.82
C GLY A 223 14.60 15.85 4.48
N ILE A 224 13.86 15.42 3.47
CA ILE A 224 14.39 15.27 2.10
C ILE A 224 14.77 16.65 1.55
N ALA A 225 13.89 17.64 1.64
CA ALA A 225 14.14 18.99 1.16
C ALA A 225 15.40 19.63 1.77
N ALA A 226 15.63 19.40 3.07
CA ALA A 226 16.81 19.94 3.78
C ALA A 226 18.14 19.33 3.30
N ARG A 227 18.12 18.27 2.50
CA ARG A 227 19.29 17.55 1.98
C ARG A 227 19.41 17.61 0.47
N LEU A 228 18.51 18.32 -0.22
CA LEU A 228 18.66 18.54 -1.65
C LEU A 228 19.90 19.38 -1.93
N PRO A 229 20.64 19.13 -3.05
CA PRO A 229 21.71 20.00 -3.49
C PRO A 229 21.24 21.44 -3.62
N GLN A 230 22.04 22.39 -3.12
CA GLN A 230 21.72 23.80 -3.31
C GLN A 230 21.96 24.16 -4.78
N ALA A 231 21.02 24.89 -5.39
CA ALA A 231 21.19 25.39 -6.74
C ALA A 231 22.41 26.35 -6.77
N GLY A 232 23.57 25.85 -7.18
CA GLY A 232 24.76 26.68 -7.31
C GLY A 232 26.11 26.06 -6.91
N ASP A 233 26.18 24.77 -6.55
CA ASP A 233 27.48 24.07 -6.38
C ASP A 233 27.85 23.25 -7.63
#